data_6f8b68b32da04f4c252a47db43afd30f
#
_entry.id   6f8b68b32da04f4c252a47db43afd30f
#
_cell.length_a   1.000
_cell.length_b   1.000
_cell.length_c   1.000
_cell.angle_alpha   90.00
_cell.angle_beta   90.00
_cell.angle_gamma   90.00
#
_symmetry.space_group_name_H-M   'P 1'
#
loop_
_entity.id
_entity.type
_entity.pdbx_description
1 polymer ?
#
loop_
_entity_poly.entity_id
_entity_poly.type
_entity_poly.pdbx_seq_one_letter_code
_entity_poly.pdbx_strand_id
1 'polypeptide(L)'
;MTDKRYQVFISATYTDLQEERGVLLQTLPTLGCLPTTVEAHTQNLSTMVNIRRRIDDCDYFILLVGSRYGSLMPSGVSYTHMEYVYAATKQKPILVL
;
A
#
# COMPACT_ATOMS: atom_id res chain seq x y z
N MET A 1 -19.22 19.11 14.19
CA MET A 1 -17.83 18.77 13.90
C MET A 1 -17.79 17.44 13.14
N THR A 2 -17.15 17.43 12.03
CA THR A 2 -17.02 16.23 11.22
C THR A 2 -15.68 15.55 11.56
N ASP A 3 -15.75 14.28 11.89
CA ASP A 3 -14.54 13.49 12.07
C ASP A 3 -14.00 13.12 10.71
N LYS A 4 -12.94 13.79 10.32
CA LYS A 4 -12.26 13.43 9.09
C LYS A 4 -11.37 12.22 9.33
N ARG A 5 -11.59 11.17 8.53
CA ARG A 5 -10.74 9.99 8.55
C ARG A 5 -9.85 9.99 7.32
N TYR A 6 -8.58 9.75 7.54
CA TYR A 6 -7.60 9.70 6.46
C TYR A 6 -7.46 8.27 5.98
N GLN A 7 -7.39 8.10 4.66
CA GLN A 7 -7.13 6.80 4.05
C GLN A 7 -5.64 6.62 3.85
N VAL A 8 -5.11 5.53 4.38
CA VAL A 8 -3.69 5.24 4.35
C VAL A 8 -3.48 3.93 3.58
N PHE A 9 -2.76 4.00 2.47
CA PHE A 9 -2.42 2.81 1.71
C PHE A 9 -1.10 2.24 2.23
N ILE A 10 -1.10 0.97 2.59
CA ILE A 10 0.09 0.28 3.09
C ILE A 10 0.63 -0.61 1.97
N SER A 11 1.83 -0.31 1.52
CA SER A 11 2.53 -1.09 0.49
C SER A 11 3.67 -1.85 1.14
N ALA A 12 3.67 -3.15 1.01
CA ALA A 12 4.68 -4.02 1.60
C ALA A 12 4.69 -5.35 0.88
N THR A 13 5.83 -6.04 0.93
CA THR A 13 5.86 -7.44 0.50
C THR A 13 5.06 -8.28 1.49
N TYR A 14 4.26 -9.21 0.95
CA TYR A 14 3.26 -9.89 1.77
C TYR A 14 3.86 -10.86 2.78
N THR A 15 4.88 -11.62 2.36
CA THR A 15 5.34 -12.75 3.18
C THR A 15 6.30 -12.38 4.29
N ASP A 16 7.16 -11.37 4.08
CA ASP A 16 8.22 -11.06 5.04
C ASP A 16 7.88 -9.93 6.02
N LEU A 17 6.77 -9.23 5.81
CA LEU A 17 6.39 -8.08 6.63
C LEU A 17 4.99 -8.22 7.21
N GLN A 18 4.55 -9.46 7.47
CA GLN A 18 3.21 -9.71 7.99
C GLN A 18 2.97 -9.11 9.37
N GLU A 19 3.95 -9.24 10.27
CA GLU A 19 3.83 -8.71 11.62
C GLU A 19 3.76 -7.18 11.60
N GLU A 20 4.65 -6.55 10.86
CA GLU A 20 4.73 -5.11 10.74
C GLU A 20 3.44 -4.55 10.14
N ARG A 21 2.94 -5.19 9.11
CA ARG A 21 1.67 -4.81 8.50
C ARG A 21 0.52 -4.97 9.49
N GLY A 22 0.53 -6.06 10.26
CA GLY A 22 -0.49 -6.31 11.28
C GLY A 22 -0.52 -5.22 12.35
N VAL A 23 0.64 -4.76 12.80
CA VAL A 23 0.74 -3.67 13.78
C VAL A 23 0.11 -2.41 13.21
N LEU A 24 0.40 -2.06 11.96
CA LEU A 24 -0.18 -0.89 11.32
C LEU A 24 -1.69 -1.02 11.16
N LEU A 25 -2.18 -2.20 10.76
CA LEU A 25 -3.61 -2.44 10.60
C LEU A 25 -4.37 -2.31 11.92
N GLN A 26 -3.72 -2.60 13.04
CA GLN A 26 -4.33 -2.45 14.37
C GLN A 26 -4.21 -1.04 14.91
N THR A 27 -3.12 -0.36 14.61
CA THR A 27 -2.80 0.95 15.20
C THR A 27 -3.47 2.10 14.47
N LEU A 28 -3.47 2.08 13.14
CA LEU A 28 -4.00 3.20 12.35
C LEU A 28 -5.45 3.55 12.66
N PRO A 29 -6.37 2.58 12.86
CA PRO A 29 -7.74 2.95 13.22
C PRO A 29 -7.85 3.71 14.53
N THR A 30 -6.97 3.46 15.49
CA THR A 30 -6.97 4.17 16.75
C THR A 30 -6.58 5.64 16.59
N LEU A 31 -5.93 5.97 15.48
CA LEU A 31 -5.50 7.33 15.16
C LEU A 31 -6.44 8.03 14.18
N GLY A 32 -7.59 7.43 13.90
CA GLY A 32 -8.55 7.99 12.96
C GLY A 32 -8.18 7.76 11.49
N CYS A 33 -7.31 6.79 11.22
CA CYS A 33 -6.89 6.45 9.87
C CYS A 33 -7.52 5.14 9.42
N LEU A 34 -7.87 5.06 8.14
CA LEU A 34 -8.43 3.86 7.53
C LEU A 34 -7.34 3.17 6.71
N PRO A 35 -6.79 2.05 7.18
CA PRO A 35 -5.75 1.36 6.43
C PRO A 35 -6.33 0.59 5.24
N THR A 36 -5.63 0.63 4.14
CA THR A 36 -5.97 -0.12 2.93
C THR A 36 -4.73 -0.87 2.47
N THR A 37 -4.89 -2.14 2.12
CA THR A 37 -3.80 -2.94 1.59
C THR A 37 -4.38 -3.92 0.56
N VAL A 38 -3.54 -4.34 -0.38
CA VAL A 38 -3.88 -5.39 -1.34
C VAL A 38 -3.00 -6.59 -1.01
N GLU A 39 -3.62 -7.63 -0.49
CA GLU A 39 -2.87 -8.79 0.02
C GLU A 39 -2.56 -9.82 -1.05
N ALA A 40 -3.47 -10.01 -2.00
CA ALA A 40 -3.29 -11.02 -3.03
C ALA A 40 -3.07 -10.34 -4.38
N HIS A 41 -1.87 -10.45 -4.88
CA HIS A 41 -1.53 -9.92 -6.19
C HIS A 41 -1.71 -11.01 -7.23
N THR A 42 -2.76 -10.90 -8.02
CA THR A 42 -2.97 -11.76 -9.17
C THR A 42 -2.55 -11.01 -10.44
N GLN A 43 -2.07 -11.75 -11.42
CA GLN A 43 -1.56 -11.15 -12.64
C GLN A 43 -2.70 -10.86 -13.63
N ASN A 44 -3.65 -10.06 -13.21
CA ASN A 44 -4.74 -9.66 -14.10
C ASN A 44 -4.94 -8.14 -14.06
N LEU A 45 -5.56 -7.64 -15.10
CA LEU A 45 -5.76 -6.21 -15.29
C LEU A 45 -6.66 -5.60 -14.22
N SER A 46 -7.67 -6.36 -13.76
CA SER A 46 -8.58 -5.89 -12.72
C SER A 46 -7.85 -5.59 -11.43
N THR A 47 -6.88 -6.42 -11.06
CA THR A 47 -6.08 -6.20 -9.86
C THR A 47 -5.28 -4.91 -9.98
N MET A 48 -4.66 -4.66 -11.13
CA MET A 48 -3.89 -3.44 -11.35
C MET A 48 -4.77 -2.19 -11.27
N VAL A 49 -5.96 -2.24 -11.85
CA VAL A 49 -6.91 -1.13 -11.80
C VAL A 49 -7.32 -0.86 -10.36
N ASN A 50 -7.61 -1.90 -9.59
CA ASN A 50 -8.00 -1.76 -8.19
C ASN A 50 -6.88 -1.18 -7.33
N ILE A 51 -5.65 -1.62 -7.54
CA ILE A 51 -4.50 -1.10 -6.82
C ILE A 51 -4.35 0.40 -7.07
N ARG A 52 -4.38 0.81 -8.33
CA ARG A 52 -4.24 2.21 -8.69
C ARG A 52 -5.36 3.06 -8.12
N ARG A 53 -6.60 2.56 -8.16
CA ARG A 53 -7.74 3.28 -7.60
C ARG A 53 -7.57 3.50 -6.10
N ARG A 54 -7.12 2.48 -5.37
CA ARG A 54 -6.91 2.60 -3.92
C ARG A 54 -5.80 3.59 -3.60
N ILE A 55 -4.74 3.63 -4.40
CA ILE A 55 -3.68 4.61 -4.23
C ILE A 55 -4.20 6.01 -4.56
N ASP A 56 -4.96 6.17 -5.63
CA ASP A 56 -5.56 7.45 -6.00
C ASP A 56 -6.43 8.01 -4.87
N ASP A 57 -7.17 7.14 -4.18
CA ASP A 57 -8.09 7.54 -3.14
C ASP A 57 -7.42 7.73 -1.78
N CYS A 58 -6.17 7.31 -1.61
CA CYS A 58 -5.51 7.44 -0.32
C CYS A 58 -5.02 8.87 -0.07
N ASP A 59 -4.97 9.22 1.22
CA ASP A 59 -4.41 10.50 1.66
C ASP A 59 -2.91 10.38 1.92
N TYR A 60 -2.47 9.21 2.40
CA TYR A 60 -1.07 8.93 2.72
C TYR A 60 -0.70 7.54 2.24
N PHE A 61 0.55 7.39 1.86
CA PHE A 61 1.10 6.11 1.39
C PHE A 61 2.24 5.71 2.32
N ILE A 62 2.15 4.52 2.89
CA ILE A 62 3.22 3.97 3.74
C ILE A 62 3.88 2.82 2.98
N LEU A 63 5.19 2.93 2.80
CA LEU A 63 5.99 1.87 2.21
C LEU A 63 6.78 1.18 3.32
N LEU A 64 6.54 -0.11 3.52
CA LEU A 64 7.33 -0.94 4.43
C LEU A 64 8.42 -1.62 3.63
N VAL A 65 9.68 -1.38 4.01
CA VAL A 65 10.83 -1.93 3.30
C VAL A 65 11.38 -3.10 4.10
N GLY A 66 11.37 -4.27 3.48
CA GLY A 66 11.95 -5.49 4.06
C GLY A 66 13.09 -6.01 3.20
N SER A 67 13.45 -7.27 3.42
CA SER A 67 14.55 -7.91 2.71
C SER A 67 14.17 -8.44 1.34
N ARG A 68 12.89 -8.53 1.03
CA ARG A 68 12.40 -9.10 -0.22
C ARG A 68 11.91 -8.00 -1.17
N TYR A 69 12.14 -8.23 -2.45
CA TYR A 69 11.63 -7.34 -3.49
C TYR A 69 10.13 -7.53 -3.70
N GLY A 70 9.64 -8.75 -3.52
CA GLY A 70 8.22 -9.07 -3.63
C GLY A 70 7.85 -9.75 -4.94
N SER A 71 6.59 -10.12 -5.04
CA SER A 71 6.04 -10.82 -6.21
C SER A 71 6.13 -9.95 -7.46
N LEU A 72 6.52 -10.56 -8.58
CA LEU A 72 6.76 -9.84 -9.82
C LEU A 72 5.50 -9.77 -10.69
N MET A 73 5.34 -8.64 -11.33
CA MET A 73 4.42 -8.48 -12.45
C MET A 73 5.02 -9.14 -13.71
N PRO A 74 4.23 -9.35 -14.76
CA PRO A 74 4.77 -9.88 -16.01
C PRO A 74 5.92 -9.07 -16.59
N SER A 75 6.00 -7.76 -16.26
CA SER A 75 7.07 -6.88 -16.71
C SER A 75 8.40 -7.12 -15.98
N GLY A 76 8.42 -7.90 -14.89
CA GLY A 76 9.60 -8.11 -14.08
C GLY A 76 9.74 -7.13 -12.90
N VAL A 77 8.87 -6.16 -12.79
CA VAL A 77 8.83 -5.21 -11.68
C VAL A 77 7.92 -5.77 -10.59
N SER A 78 8.28 -5.63 -9.32
CA SER A 78 7.42 -6.12 -8.24
C SER A 78 6.19 -5.24 -8.09
N TYR A 79 5.12 -5.82 -7.56
CA TYR A 79 3.90 -5.05 -7.27
C TYR A 79 4.18 -3.93 -6.27
N THR A 80 4.98 -4.19 -5.24
CA THR A 80 5.34 -3.17 -4.24
C THR A 80 6.10 -2.02 -4.89
N HIS A 81 7.04 -2.33 -5.78
CA HIS A 81 7.79 -1.32 -6.50
C HIS A 81 6.87 -0.47 -7.39
N MET A 82 5.97 -1.11 -8.12
CA MET A 82 5.00 -0.42 -8.96
C MET A 82 4.09 0.50 -8.14
N GLU A 83 3.62 0.02 -6.99
CA GLU A 83 2.77 0.82 -6.11
C GLU A 83 3.48 2.08 -5.66
N TYR A 84 4.74 1.95 -5.26
CA TYR A 84 5.55 3.09 -4.85
C TYR A 84 5.72 4.10 -5.99
N VAL A 85 6.09 3.63 -7.17
CA VAL A 85 6.30 4.50 -8.33
C VAL A 85 5.00 5.22 -8.69
N TYR A 86 3.87 4.50 -8.67
CA TYR A 86 2.58 5.11 -8.97
C TYR A 86 2.22 6.19 -7.96
N ALA A 87 2.40 5.92 -6.66
CA ALA A 87 2.12 6.90 -5.61
C ALA A 87 3.00 8.14 -5.76
N ALA A 88 4.27 7.94 -6.07
CA ALA A 88 5.20 9.05 -6.29
C ALA A 88 4.79 9.89 -7.50
N THR A 89 4.37 9.24 -8.58
CA THR A 89 3.88 9.92 -9.78
C THR A 89 2.64 10.77 -9.48
N LYS A 90 1.78 10.29 -8.58
CA LYS A 90 0.58 11.02 -8.16
C LYS A 90 0.87 12.03 -7.05
N GLN A 91 2.12 12.20 -6.66
CA GLN A 91 2.55 13.15 -5.63
C GLN A 91 1.88 12.91 -4.27
N LYS A 92 1.62 11.64 -3.94
CA LYS A 92 1.08 11.28 -2.62
C LYS A 92 2.16 11.47 -1.55
N PRO A 93 1.80 11.92 -0.34
CA PRO A 93 2.75 11.90 0.77
C PRO A 93 3.15 10.46 1.08
N ILE A 94 4.45 10.19 1.10
CA ILE A 94 4.99 8.84 1.27
C ILE A 94 5.84 8.78 2.52
N LEU A 95 5.54 7.82 3.38
CA LEU A 95 6.35 7.50 4.55
C LEU A 95 7.00 6.14 4.33
N VAL A 96 8.32 6.09 4.42
CA VAL A 96 9.08 4.85 4.28
C VAL A 96 9.52 4.38 5.66
N LEU A 97 9.20 3.15 5.98
CA LEU A 97 9.54 2.56 7.29
C LEU A 97 10.44 1.35 7.14
#